data_22c20510b61635390d74cd641647e34f
#
_entry.id   22c20510b61635390d74cd641647e34f
#
_cell.length_a   1.000
_cell.length_b   1.000
_cell.length_c   1.000
_cell.angle_alpha   90.00
_cell.angle_beta   90.00
_cell.angle_gamma   90.00
#
_symmetry.space_group_name_H-M   'P 1'
#
loop_
_entity.id
_entity.type
_entity.pdbx_description
1 polymer ?
#
loop_
_entity_poly.entity_id
_entity_poly.type
_entity_poly.pdbx_seq_one_letter_code
_entity_poly.pdbx_strand_id
1 'polypeptide(L)'
;AQLAAWLMPLLWPFLRALALLTSLPVIGTRTVPRRVRVAFAAFVAYTAQPVLPAPPAVTLDSPLLLGLVAQQAVIGLALGFAVRLAFAAVEFAGELIGLQMGLNFAGFFDPVTAGTSTTTSRFFGTTIAWLFIVVDGHLLVVAALVHSFAAFPASPEPFAFLAATAPHRWGAEIFATGLWIALPLVTMLLFVNLVLGAISRVAPQLSIFAIGFPV
;
A
#
# COMPACT_ATOMS: atom_id res chain seq x y z
N ALA A 1 -23.82 3.51 32.26
CA ALA A 1 -22.92 2.39 32.64
C ALA A 1 -23.05 1.18 31.69
N GLN A 2 -24.25 0.67 31.39
CA GLN A 2 -24.43 -0.52 30.51
C GLN A 2 -23.98 -0.31 29.08
N LEU A 3 -24.27 0.81 28.42
CA LEU A 3 -23.82 1.11 27.04
C LEU A 3 -22.28 1.14 26.92
N ALA A 4 -21.59 1.68 27.94
CA ALA A 4 -20.12 1.71 27.95
C ALA A 4 -19.52 0.30 28.03
N ALA A 5 -20.12 -0.60 28.80
CA ALA A 5 -19.68 -1.99 28.92
C ALA A 5 -19.78 -2.76 27.59
N TRP A 6 -20.75 -2.44 26.74
CA TRP A 6 -20.90 -3.06 25.41
C TRP A 6 -20.02 -2.41 24.34
N LEU A 7 -19.75 -1.11 24.43
CA LEU A 7 -18.98 -0.38 23.41
C LEU A 7 -17.46 -0.49 23.62
N MET A 8 -16.99 -0.60 24.88
CA MET A 8 -15.55 -0.68 25.19
C MET A 8 -14.82 -1.85 24.52
N PRO A 9 -15.35 -3.08 24.51
CA PRO A 9 -14.70 -4.19 23.84
C PRO A 9 -14.60 -4.01 22.33
N LEU A 10 -15.55 -3.28 21.71
CA LEU A 10 -15.57 -3.01 20.28
C LEU A 10 -14.65 -1.84 19.87
N LEU A 11 -14.32 -0.96 20.81
CA LEU A 11 -13.53 0.24 20.52
C LEU A 11 -12.15 -0.11 19.96
N TRP A 12 -11.44 -1.05 20.58
CA TRP A 12 -10.08 -1.42 20.21
C TRP A 12 -9.99 -2.02 18.80
N PRO A 13 -10.78 -3.05 18.47
CA PRO A 13 -10.78 -3.60 17.12
C PRO A 13 -11.30 -2.61 16.09
N PHE A 14 -12.26 -1.77 16.43
CA PHE A 14 -12.76 -0.72 15.55
C PHE A 14 -11.67 0.30 15.19
N LEU A 15 -10.92 0.82 16.16
CA LEU A 15 -9.86 1.79 15.92
C LEU A 15 -8.76 1.21 15.04
N ARG A 16 -8.32 -0.03 15.32
CA ARG A 16 -7.29 -0.71 14.53
C ARG A 16 -7.78 -0.99 13.11
N ALA A 17 -9.02 -1.48 12.94
CA ALA A 17 -9.62 -1.71 11.64
C ALA A 17 -9.80 -0.40 10.85
N LEU A 18 -10.24 0.67 11.49
CA LEU A 18 -10.42 1.97 10.83
C LEU A 18 -9.07 2.54 10.36
N ALA A 19 -8.05 2.47 11.20
CA ALA A 19 -6.70 2.90 10.84
C ALA A 19 -6.15 2.11 9.66
N LEU A 20 -6.28 0.78 9.67
CA LEU A 20 -5.91 -0.10 8.57
C LEU A 20 -6.66 0.28 7.28
N LEU A 21 -8.00 0.35 7.31
CA LEU A 21 -8.82 0.63 6.13
C LEU A 21 -8.55 2.02 5.54
N THR A 22 -8.13 3.00 6.34
CA THR A 22 -7.76 4.32 5.83
C THR A 22 -6.42 4.36 5.12
N SER A 23 -5.51 3.44 5.45
CA SER A 23 -4.18 3.34 4.84
C SER A 23 -4.10 2.33 3.68
N LEU A 24 -5.10 1.47 3.50
CA LEU A 24 -5.15 0.50 2.40
C LEU A 24 -5.21 1.17 1.02
N PRO A 25 -4.44 0.72 0.02
CA PRO A 25 -4.39 1.35 -1.30
C PRO A 25 -5.71 1.30 -2.06
N VAL A 26 -6.50 0.24 -1.93
CA VAL A 26 -7.78 0.06 -2.65
C VAL A 26 -8.93 0.76 -1.94
N ILE A 27 -9.09 0.53 -0.63
CA ILE A 27 -10.23 1.03 0.17
C ILE A 27 -9.95 2.43 0.73
N GLY A 28 -8.70 2.77 1.00
CA GLY A 28 -8.26 4.06 1.53
C GLY A 28 -8.31 5.21 0.52
N THR A 29 -8.64 4.96 -0.75
CA THR A 29 -8.72 5.98 -1.80
C THR A 29 -9.86 6.98 -1.55
N ARG A 30 -9.77 8.16 -2.21
CA ARG A 30 -10.80 9.19 -2.12
C ARG A 30 -12.14 8.75 -2.74
N THR A 31 -12.13 7.73 -3.58
CA THR A 31 -13.31 7.16 -4.23
C THR A 31 -14.26 6.49 -3.24
N VAL A 32 -13.72 5.92 -2.15
CA VAL A 32 -14.54 5.28 -1.12
C VAL A 32 -14.94 6.31 -0.06
N PRO A 33 -16.25 6.60 0.12
CA PRO A 33 -16.72 7.54 1.12
C PRO A 33 -16.29 7.16 2.54
N ARG A 34 -15.95 8.14 3.36
CA ARG A 34 -15.55 7.91 4.77
C ARG A 34 -16.57 7.09 5.55
N ARG A 35 -17.86 7.31 5.29
CA ARG A 35 -18.97 6.58 5.95
C ARG A 35 -18.91 5.09 5.70
N VAL A 36 -18.56 4.68 4.48
CA VAL A 36 -18.41 3.26 4.09
C VAL A 36 -17.25 2.64 4.83
N ARG A 37 -16.11 3.33 4.94
CA ARG A 37 -14.93 2.84 5.69
C ARG A 37 -15.25 2.67 7.18
N VAL A 38 -15.95 3.63 7.79
CA VAL A 38 -16.37 3.56 9.19
C VAL A 38 -17.34 2.40 9.41
N ALA A 39 -18.33 2.23 8.54
CA ALA A 39 -19.29 1.12 8.62
C ALA A 39 -18.59 -0.24 8.46
N PHE A 40 -17.66 -0.34 7.52
CA PHE A 40 -16.89 -1.57 7.29
C PHE A 40 -15.94 -1.88 8.47
N ALA A 41 -15.29 -0.86 9.06
CA ALA A 41 -14.48 -1.03 10.27
C ALA A 41 -15.33 -1.52 11.45
N ALA A 42 -16.53 -0.98 11.63
CA ALA A 42 -17.44 -1.41 12.67
C ALA A 42 -17.93 -2.86 12.46
N PHE A 43 -18.23 -3.22 11.21
CA PHE A 43 -18.62 -4.58 10.83
C PHE A 43 -17.49 -5.59 11.12
N VAL A 44 -16.26 -5.30 10.70
CA VAL A 44 -15.09 -6.14 10.98
C VAL A 44 -14.83 -6.26 12.48
N ALA A 45 -14.92 -5.15 13.21
CA ALA A 45 -14.74 -5.16 14.67
C ALA A 45 -15.77 -6.04 15.37
N TYR A 46 -17.03 -5.95 14.95
CA TYR A 46 -18.13 -6.75 15.51
C TYR A 46 -17.95 -8.23 15.22
N THR A 47 -17.66 -8.61 13.99
CA THR A 47 -17.49 -10.01 13.57
C THR A 47 -16.23 -10.65 14.14
N ALA A 48 -15.16 -9.88 14.35
CA ALA A 48 -13.92 -10.38 14.95
C ALA A 48 -13.99 -10.54 16.48
N GLN A 49 -14.90 -9.84 17.16
CA GLN A 49 -14.97 -9.81 18.64
C GLN A 49 -14.92 -11.19 19.31
N PRO A 50 -15.63 -12.23 18.85
CA PRO A 50 -15.63 -13.53 19.53
C PRO A 50 -14.27 -14.24 19.53
N VAL A 51 -13.37 -13.87 18.61
CA VAL A 51 -12.06 -14.51 18.43
C VAL A 51 -10.93 -13.70 19.06
N LEU A 52 -11.22 -12.45 19.45
CA LEU A 52 -10.22 -11.54 19.99
C LEU A 52 -9.93 -11.82 21.48
N PRO A 53 -8.69 -11.58 21.95
CA PRO A 53 -8.36 -11.64 23.38
C PRO A 53 -9.18 -10.61 24.16
N ALA A 54 -9.39 -10.89 25.43
CA ALA A 54 -10.13 -10.00 26.33
C ALA A 54 -9.52 -8.58 26.30
N PRO A 55 -10.36 -7.53 26.15
CA PRO A 55 -9.88 -6.16 26.11
C PRO A 55 -9.32 -5.75 27.47
N PRO A 56 -8.34 -4.82 27.53
CA PRO A 56 -7.83 -4.30 28.76
C PRO A 56 -8.94 -3.58 29.55
N ALA A 57 -9.01 -3.81 30.85
CA ALA A 57 -9.93 -3.13 31.74
C ALA A 57 -9.42 -1.70 32.02
N VAL A 58 -9.72 -0.78 31.12
CA VAL A 58 -9.31 0.64 31.22
C VAL A 58 -10.56 1.49 31.42
N THR A 59 -10.53 2.37 32.42
CA THR A 59 -11.59 3.36 32.62
C THR A 59 -11.40 4.55 31.68
N LEU A 60 -12.51 5.22 31.33
CA LEU A 60 -12.49 6.37 30.41
C LEU A 60 -11.63 7.55 30.93
N ASP A 61 -11.44 7.63 32.24
CA ASP A 61 -10.66 8.70 32.91
C ASP A 61 -9.17 8.33 33.04
N SER A 62 -8.75 7.16 32.56
CA SER A 62 -7.37 6.70 32.68
C SER A 62 -6.44 7.44 31.68
N PRO A 63 -5.30 7.96 32.12
CA PRO A 63 -4.30 8.55 31.23
C PRO A 63 -3.73 7.54 30.21
N LEU A 64 -3.86 6.23 30.48
CA LEU A 64 -3.45 5.15 29.58
C LEU A 64 -4.35 5.04 28.35
N LEU A 65 -5.59 5.56 28.41
CA LEU A 65 -6.53 5.48 27.30
C LEU A 65 -5.94 6.08 26.00
N LEU A 66 -5.32 7.26 26.11
CA LEU A 66 -4.76 7.95 24.96
C LEU A 66 -3.60 7.14 24.33
N GLY A 67 -2.75 6.56 25.16
CA GLY A 67 -1.67 5.68 24.72
C GLY A 67 -2.17 4.44 23.99
N LEU A 68 -3.22 3.81 24.49
CA LEU A 68 -3.84 2.65 23.87
C LEU A 68 -4.52 3.01 22.54
N VAL A 69 -5.23 4.13 22.46
CA VAL A 69 -5.81 4.63 21.20
C VAL A 69 -4.72 4.86 20.16
N ALA A 70 -3.62 5.53 20.55
CA ALA A 70 -2.47 5.74 19.67
C ALA A 70 -1.85 4.41 19.22
N GLN A 71 -1.70 3.44 20.13
CA GLN A 71 -1.20 2.10 19.80
C GLN A 71 -2.07 1.40 18.75
N GLN A 72 -3.40 1.40 18.91
CA GLN A 72 -4.30 0.77 17.95
C GLN A 72 -4.21 1.45 16.58
N ALA A 73 -4.15 2.78 16.56
CA ALA A 73 -3.99 3.54 15.32
C ALA A 73 -2.66 3.23 14.63
N VAL A 74 -1.54 3.22 15.36
CA VAL A 74 -0.21 2.94 14.81
C VAL A 74 -0.13 1.52 14.24
N ILE A 75 -0.63 0.50 14.96
CA ILE A 75 -0.62 -0.88 14.47
C ILE A 75 -1.49 -1.00 13.21
N GLY A 76 -2.70 -0.43 13.22
CA GLY A 76 -3.58 -0.46 12.06
C GLY A 76 -2.98 0.24 10.83
N LEU A 77 -2.39 1.43 11.03
CA LEU A 77 -1.69 2.16 9.96
C LEU A 77 -0.49 1.37 9.42
N ALA A 78 0.29 0.73 10.29
CA ALA A 78 1.45 -0.04 9.87
C ALA A 78 1.05 -1.28 9.06
N LEU A 79 -0.03 -1.98 9.42
CA LEU A 79 -0.57 -3.09 8.64
C LEU A 79 -1.01 -2.62 7.23
N GLY A 80 -1.75 -1.52 7.15
CA GLY A 80 -2.15 -0.97 5.86
C GLY A 80 -0.97 -0.42 5.06
N PHE A 81 0.04 0.14 5.73
CA PHE A 81 1.29 0.57 5.10
C PHE A 81 2.06 -0.62 4.51
N ALA A 82 2.13 -1.76 5.20
CA ALA A 82 2.76 -2.97 4.67
C ALA A 82 2.12 -3.42 3.34
N VAL A 83 0.79 -3.39 3.25
CA VAL A 83 0.08 -3.66 1.99
C VAL A 83 0.42 -2.60 0.93
N ARG A 84 0.47 -1.33 1.32
CA ARG A 84 0.80 -0.23 0.41
C ARG A 84 2.22 -0.34 -0.15
N LEU A 85 3.17 -0.90 0.60
CA LEU A 85 4.53 -1.16 0.08
C LEU A 85 4.52 -2.12 -1.10
N ALA A 86 3.72 -3.19 -1.05
CA ALA A 86 3.60 -4.14 -2.16
C ALA A 86 3.04 -3.45 -3.42
N PHE A 87 2.02 -2.61 -3.27
CA PHE A 87 1.49 -1.80 -4.37
C PHE A 87 2.52 -0.83 -4.92
N ALA A 88 3.22 -0.10 -4.04
CA ALA A 88 4.24 0.86 -4.42
C ALA A 88 5.41 0.21 -5.20
N ALA A 89 5.80 -1.02 -4.85
CA ALA A 89 6.83 -1.75 -5.58
C ALA A 89 6.41 -2.04 -7.03
N VAL A 90 5.15 -2.44 -7.26
CA VAL A 90 4.62 -2.71 -8.60
C VAL A 90 4.44 -1.41 -9.41
N GLU A 91 3.96 -0.34 -8.78
CA GLU A 91 3.85 0.98 -9.39
C GLU A 91 5.24 1.53 -9.79
N PHE A 92 6.23 1.36 -8.92
CA PHE A 92 7.62 1.74 -9.21
C PHE A 92 8.22 0.93 -10.36
N ALA A 93 7.94 -0.37 -10.45
CA ALA A 93 8.33 -1.16 -11.61
C ALA A 93 7.73 -0.59 -12.90
N GLY A 94 6.46 -0.18 -12.89
CA GLY A 94 5.80 0.49 -13.99
C GLY A 94 6.47 1.82 -14.39
N GLU A 95 6.96 2.58 -13.41
CA GLU A 95 7.72 3.82 -13.67
C GLU A 95 9.05 3.55 -14.36
N LEU A 96 9.80 2.56 -13.88
CA LEU A 96 11.08 2.16 -14.49
C LEU A 96 10.91 1.71 -15.95
N ILE A 97 9.87 0.90 -16.20
CA ILE A 97 9.54 0.45 -17.56
C ILE A 97 9.15 1.64 -18.43
N GLY A 98 8.28 2.53 -17.93
CA GLY A 98 7.86 3.74 -18.65
C GLY A 98 9.01 4.70 -18.98
N LEU A 99 9.98 4.84 -18.07
CA LEU A 99 11.22 5.59 -18.32
C LEU A 99 12.03 4.97 -19.47
N GLN A 100 12.20 3.65 -19.45
CA GLN A 100 12.95 2.93 -20.48
C GLN A 100 12.27 2.98 -21.85
N MET A 101 10.93 3.02 -21.87
CA MET A 101 10.14 3.20 -23.09
C MET A 101 10.13 4.65 -23.61
N GLY A 102 10.68 5.60 -22.86
CA GLY A 102 10.64 7.02 -23.23
C GLY A 102 9.29 7.71 -23.08
N LEU A 103 8.27 7.03 -22.57
CA LEU A 103 6.90 7.57 -22.42
C LEU A 103 6.81 8.73 -21.42
N ASN A 104 7.81 8.86 -20.54
CA ASN A 104 7.82 9.90 -19.51
C ASN A 104 8.29 11.26 -20.01
N PHE A 105 8.80 11.35 -21.24
CA PHE A 105 9.22 12.63 -21.84
C PHE A 105 8.09 13.64 -21.97
N ALA A 106 6.85 13.19 -22.15
CA ALA A 106 5.69 14.08 -22.22
C ALA A 106 5.54 14.96 -20.96
N GLY A 107 5.90 14.45 -19.78
CA GLY A 107 5.85 15.20 -18.52
C GLY A 107 6.88 16.33 -18.41
N PHE A 108 7.95 16.30 -19.19
CA PHE A 108 8.92 17.40 -19.25
C PHE A 108 8.40 18.61 -20.03
N PHE A 109 7.50 18.39 -20.99
CA PHE A 109 6.95 19.45 -21.83
C PHE A 109 5.73 20.14 -21.22
N ASP A 110 4.99 19.44 -20.35
CA ASP A 110 3.83 20.02 -19.68
C ASP A 110 3.78 19.59 -18.19
N PRO A 111 4.54 20.26 -17.34
CA PRO A 111 4.59 19.95 -15.90
C PRO A 111 3.27 20.26 -15.17
N VAL A 112 2.38 21.06 -15.78
CA VAL A 112 1.10 21.45 -15.17
C VAL A 112 0.05 20.33 -15.28
N THR A 113 0.03 19.66 -16.45
CA THR A 113 -0.88 18.53 -16.71
C THR A 113 -0.23 17.17 -16.41
N ALA A 114 1.11 17.14 -16.26
CA ALA A 114 1.84 15.96 -15.82
C ALA A 114 1.37 15.56 -14.41
N GLY A 115 0.50 14.57 -14.35
CA GLY A 115 0.07 13.99 -13.06
C GLY A 115 1.28 13.43 -12.29
N THR A 116 1.13 13.24 -11.00
CA THR A 116 2.16 12.71 -10.09
C THR A 116 2.60 11.27 -10.42
N SER A 117 1.98 10.60 -11.38
CA SER A 117 2.29 9.24 -11.80
C SER A 117 2.19 9.09 -13.31
N THR A 118 3.11 8.30 -13.88
CA THR A 118 3.15 8.00 -15.31
C THR A 118 1.99 7.10 -15.75
N THR A 119 1.67 7.10 -17.04
CA THR A 119 0.62 6.22 -17.60
C THR A 119 0.93 4.74 -17.33
N THR A 120 2.19 4.35 -17.46
CA THR A 120 2.64 2.98 -17.23
C THR A 120 2.50 2.61 -15.74
N SER A 121 2.92 3.48 -14.83
CA SER A 121 2.75 3.27 -13.38
C SER A 121 1.27 3.12 -13.00
N ARG A 122 0.37 3.92 -13.59
CA ARG A 122 -1.08 3.79 -13.39
C ARG A 122 -1.63 2.46 -13.90
N PHE A 123 -1.17 2.00 -15.06
CA PHE A 123 -1.55 0.69 -15.58
C PHE A 123 -1.15 -0.44 -14.61
N PHE A 124 0.11 -0.43 -14.15
CA PHE A 124 0.58 -1.41 -13.17
C PHE A 124 -0.15 -1.30 -11.82
N GLY A 125 -0.41 -0.08 -11.33
CA GLY A 125 -1.18 0.16 -10.12
C GLY A 125 -2.62 -0.35 -10.21
N THR A 126 -3.28 -0.15 -11.37
CA THR A 126 -4.62 -0.70 -11.62
C THR A 126 -4.59 -2.22 -11.69
N THR A 127 -3.60 -2.78 -12.36
CA THR A 127 -3.42 -4.23 -12.51
C THR A 127 -3.23 -4.91 -11.15
N ILE A 128 -2.34 -4.37 -10.29
CA ILE A 128 -2.13 -4.93 -8.96
C ILE A 128 -3.38 -4.80 -8.09
N ALA A 129 -4.18 -3.73 -8.24
CA ALA A 129 -5.45 -3.58 -7.53
C ALA A 129 -6.46 -4.67 -7.94
N TRP A 130 -6.58 -4.99 -9.22
CA TRP A 130 -7.40 -6.09 -9.70
C TRP A 130 -6.89 -7.45 -9.21
N LEU A 131 -5.58 -7.70 -9.31
CA LEU A 131 -4.98 -8.94 -8.79
C LEU A 131 -5.24 -9.10 -7.30
N PHE A 132 -5.09 -8.04 -6.52
CA PHE A 132 -5.36 -8.06 -5.08
C PHE A 132 -6.79 -8.52 -4.76
N ILE A 133 -7.77 -8.11 -5.55
CA ILE A 133 -9.16 -8.55 -5.37
C ILE A 133 -9.33 -10.00 -5.82
N VAL A 134 -8.77 -10.39 -6.98
CA VAL A 134 -8.91 -11.74 -7.56
C VAL A 134 -8.28 -12.83 -6.68
N VAL A 135 -7.16 -12.52 -6.00
CA VAL A 135 -6.50 -13.48 -5.09
C VAL A 135 -7.03 -13.40 -3.66
N ASP A 136 -8.18 -12.75 -3.45
CA ASP A 136 -8.77 -12.55 -2.12
C ASP A 136 -7.84 -11.85 -1.12
N GLY A 137 -6.96 -10.98 -1.60
CA GLY A 137 -6.02 -10.22 -0.77
C GLY A 137 -6.69 -9.41 0.33
N HIS A 138 -7.90 -8.95 0.10
CA HIS A 138 -8.71 -8.25 1.10
C HIS A 138 -9.07 -9.16 2.30
N LEU A 139 -9.29 -10.46 2.09
CA LEU A 139 -9.53 -11.42 3.17
C LEU A 139 -8.25 -11.70 3.96
N LEU A 140 -7.10 -11.79 3.27
CA LEU A 140 -5.79 -11.93 3.93
C LEU A 140 -5.50 -10.72 4.84
N VAL A 141 -5.87 -9.52 4.41
CA VAL A 141 -5.70 -8.30 5.22
C VAL A 141 -6.60 -8.33 6.46
N VAL A 142 -7.84 -8.79 6.34
CA VAL A 142 -8.74 -8.97 7.49
C VAL A 142 -8.21 -10.05 8.43
N ALA A 143 -7.72 -11.16 7.92
CA ALA A 143 -7.08 -12.20 8.73
C ALA A 143 -5.85 -11.67 9.46
N ALA A 144 -4.97 -10.92 8.78
CA ALA A 144 -3.80 -10.28 9.38
C ALA A 144 -4.20 -9.29 10.50
N LEU A 145 -5.29 -8.54 10.31
CA LEU A 145 -5.85 -7.67 11.35
C LEU A 145 -6.23 -8.47 12.60
N VAL A 146 -6.96 -9.57 12.45
CA VAL A 146 -7.39 -10.42 13.58
C VAL A 146 -6.18 -11.02 14.28
N HIS A 147 -5.23 -11.60 13.54
CA HIS A 147 -4.00 -12.16 14.11
C HIS A 147 -3.13 -11.12 14.79
N SER A 148 -3.18 -9.85 14.35
CA SER A 148 -2.41 -8.78 14.97
C SER A 148 -2.78 -8.52 16.43
N PHE A 149 -3.97 -8.89 16.88
CA PHE A 149 -4.37 -8.75 18.29
C PHE A 149 -3.72 -9.77 19.21
N ALA A 150 -3.40 -10.96 18.68
CA ALA A 150 -2.63 -11.97 19.43
C ALA A 150 -1.13 -11.61 19.44
N ALA A 151 -0.59 -11.12 18.31
CA ALA A 151 0.81 -10.75 18.20
C ALA A 151 1.14 -9.45 18.95
N PHE A 152 0.25 -8.48 18.91
CA PHE A 152 0.40 -7.15 19.51
C PHE A 152 -0.87 -6.79 20.30
N PRO A 153 -1.05 -7.36 21.49
CA PRO A 153 -2.19 -7.04 22.34
C PRO A 153 -2.14 -5.59 22.81
N ALA A 154 -3.28 -5.08 23.25
CA ALA A 154 -3.34 -3.75 23.86
C ALA A 154 -2.54 -3.77 25.17
N SER A 155 -1.41 -3.05 25.20
CA SER A 155 -0.46 -2.99 26.30
C SER A 155 -0.15 -1.55 26.69
N PRO A 156 0.33 -1.29 27.91
CA PRO A 156 0.71 0.05 28.34
C PRO A 156 1.90 0.65 27.57
N GLU A 157 2.61 -0.16 26.80
CA GLU A 157 3.74 0.28 25.97
C GLU A 157 3.31 0.48 24.50
N PRO A 158 2.79 1.66 24.13
CA PRO A 158 2.15 1.89 22.83
C PRO A 158 3.09 1.77 21.63
N PHE A 159 4.39 1.96 21.83
CA PHE A 159 5.39 1.98 20.75
C PHE A 159 6.27 0.72 20.68
N ALA A 160 6.07 -0.28 21.56
CA ALA A 160 6.82 -1.54 21.51
C ALA A 160 6.72 -2.23 20.13
N PHE A 161 5.57 -2.09 19.46
CA PHE A 161 5.36 -2.56 18.10
C PHE A 161 6.37 -1.98 17.10
N LEU A 162 6.67 -0.67 17.16
CA LEU A 162 7.60 -0.01 16.24
C LEU A 162 9.04 -0.50 16.42
N ALA A 163 9.43 -0.78 17.67
CA ALA A 163 10.75 -1.34 17.96
C ALA A 163 10.87 -2.78 17.43
N ALA A 164 9.81 -3.59 17.56
CA ALA A 164 9.80 -4.98 17.13
C ALA A 164 9.76 -5.12 15.59
N THR A 165 9.02 -4.26 14.88
CA THR A 165 8.80 -4.39 13.44
C THR A 165 9.72 -3.53 12.58
N ALA A 166 10.34 -2.50 13.15
CA ALA A 166 11.26 -1.57 12.48
C ALA A 166 10.76 -1.13 11.07
N PRO A 167 9.56 -0.53 10.93
CA PRO A 167 8.90 -0.28 9.63
C PRO A 167 9.70 0.65 8.71
N HIS A 168 10.66 1.41 9.24
CA HIS A 168 11.57 2.24 8.45
C HIS A 168 12.45 1.42 7.49
N ARG A 169 12.70 0.13 7.78
CA ARG A 169 13.48 -0.77 6.92
C ARG A 169 12.67 -1.27 5.72
N TRP A 170 11.34 -1.25 5.81
CA TRP A 170 10.47 -1.75 4.74
C TRP A 170 10.51 -0.88 3.49
N GLY A 171 10.93 0.39 3.61
CA GLY A 171 11.09 1.28 2.45
C GLY A 171 12.08 0.76 1.41
N ALA A 172 13.15 0.10 1.82
CA ALA A 172 14.14 -0.48 0.91
C ALA A 172 13.54 -1.61 0.04
N GLU A 173 12.56 -2.32 0.57
CA GLU A 173 11.89 -3.42 -0.14
C GLU A 173 11.10 -2.94 -1.37
N ILE A 174 10.60 -1.69 -1.37
CA ILE A 174 9.92 -1.11 -2.54
C ILE A 174 10.88 -1.09 -3.73
N PHE A 175 12.09 -0.58 -3.52
CA PHE A 175 13.08 -0.44 -4.58
C PHE A 175 13.62 -1.80 -5.03
N ALA A 176 13.94 -2.70 -4.09
CA ALA A 176 14.42 -4.03 -4.39
C ALA A 176 13.37 -4.83 -5.19
N THR A 177 12.15 -4.92 -4.66
CA THR A 177 11.07 -5.69 -5.28
C THR A 177 10.64 -5.07 -6.62
N GLY A 178 10.50 -3.74 -6.68
CA GLY A 178 10.11 -3.05 -7.92
C GLY A 178 11.16 -3.21 -9.01
N LEU A 179 12.45 -3.13 -8.67
CA LEU A 179 13.52 -3.41 -9.61
C LEU A 179 13.48 -4.87 -10.10
N TRP A 180 13.31 -5.84 -9.21
CA TRP A 180 13.18 -7.25 -9.58
C TRP A 180 12.04 -7.50 -10.56
N ILE A 181 10.88 -6.88 -10.35
CA ILE A 181 9.72 -6.97 -11.24
C ILE A 181 10.02 -6.32 -12.61
N ALA A 182 10.71 -5.17 -12.61
CA ALA A 182 11.01 -4.43 -13.83
C ALA A 182 12.14 -5.07 -14.66
N LEU A 183 13.11 -5.74 -14.02
CA LEU A 183 14.33 -6.25 -14.65
C LEU A 183 14.11 -7.00 -15.97
N PRO A 184 13.22 -7.99 -16.09
CA PRO A 184 13.05 -8.73 -17.32
C PRO A 184 12.61 -7.84 -18.49
N LEU A 185 11.66 -6.92 -18.27
CA LEU A 185 11.18 -6.01 -19.28
C LEU A 185 12.20 -4.92 -19.61
N VAL A 186 12.85 -4.33 -18.60
CA VAL A 186 13.91 -3.33 -18.80
C VAL A 186 15.08 -3.94 -19.56
N THR A 187 15.49 -5.16 -19.26
CA THR A 187 16.57 -5.84 -19.98
C THR A 187 16.19 -6.08 -21.43
N MET A 188 14.98 -6.53 -21.71
CA MET A 188 14.47 -6.69 -23.07
C MET A 188 14.48 -5.37 -23.85
N LEU A 189 13.96 -4.28 -23.24
CA LEU A 189 13.94 -2.95 -23.86
C LEU A 189 15.36 -2.40 -24.12
N LEU A 190 16.28 -2.61 -23.17
CA LEU A 190 17.69 -2.25 -23.37
C LEU A 190 18.31 -3.00 -24.55
N PHE A 191 18.02 -4.29 -24.70
CA PHE A 191 18.50 -5.07 -25.84
C PHE A 191 17.92 -4.54 -27.17
N VAL A 192 16.63 -4.24 -27.22
CA VAL A 192 15.99 -3.61 -28.38
C VAL A 192 16.65 -2.28 -28.71
N ASN A 193 16.87 -1.41 -27.72
CA ASN A 193 17.54 -0.12 -27.94
C ASN A 193 18.97 -0.26 -28.44
N LEU A 194 19.70 -1.28 -27.96
CA LEU A 194 21.05 -1.58 -28.45
C LEU A 194 21.02 -2.01 -29.92
N VAL A 195 20.08 -2.87 -30.29
CA VAL A 195 19.91 -3.31 -31.71
C VAL A 195 19.53 -2.13 -32.59
N LEU A 196 18.57 -1.29 -32.17
CA LEU A 196 18.20 -0.08 -32.91
C LEU A 196 19.37 0.89 -33.04
N GLY A 197 20.18 1.07 -31.99
CA GLY A 197 21.41 1.85 -32.02
C GLY A 197 22.45 1.32 -33.04
N ALA A 198 22.61 -0.01 -33.13
CA ALA A 198 23.48 -0.63 -34.11
C ALA A 198 22.94 -0.44 -35.56
N ILE A 199 21.65 -0.60 -35.77
CA ILE A 199 21.00 -0.37 -37.08
C ILE A 199 21.14 1.07 -37.51
N SER A 200 20.92 2.05 -36.62
CA SER A 200 21.05 3.49 -36.95
C SER A 200 22.47 3.87 -37.34
N ARG A 201 23.49 3.14 -36.89
CA ARG A 201 24.88 3.35 -37.28
C ARG A 201 25.15 2.86 -38.70
N VAL A 202 24.49 1.78 -39.13
CA VAL A 202 24.68 1.19 -40.48
C VAL A 202 23.78 1.88 -41.51
N ALA A 203 22.57 2.25 -41.11
CA ALA A 203 21.58 2.89 -41.97
C ALA A 203 21.01 4.17 -41.33
N PRO A 204 21.72 5.29 -41.35
CA PRO A 204 21.31 6.54 -40.68
C PRO A 204 19.93 7.07 -41.10
N GLN A 205 19.50 6.76 -42.31
CA GLN A 205 18.19 7.14 -42.84
C GLN A 205 17.01 6.50 -42.09
N LEU A 206 17.22 5.36 -41.46
CA LEU A 206 16.22 4.66 -40.65
C LEU A 206 16.14 5.20 -39.22
N SER A 207 17.13 5.98 -38.77
CA SER A 207 17.21 6.53 -37.42
C SER A 207 16.06 7.50 -37.06
N ILE A 208 15.52 8.21 -38.07
CA ILE A 208 14.41 9.15 -37.90
C ILE A 208 13.15 8.43 -37.44
N PHE A 209 12.90 7.20 -37.90
CA PHE A 209 11.79 6.36 -37.45
C PHE A 209 12.06 5.69 -36.10
N ALA A 210 13.32 5.39 -35.78
CA ALA A 210 13.68 4.76 -34.49
C ALA A 210 13.63 5.76 -33.31
N ILE A 211 13.89 7.04 -33.55
CA ILE A 211 13.84 8.10 -32.53
C ILE A 211 12.41 8.63 -32.32
N GLY A 212 11.55 8.55 -33.33
CA GLY A 212 10.19 9.07 -33.30
C GLY A 212 9.16 8.14 -32.63
N PHE A 213 9.45 6.86 -32.49
CA PHE A 213 8.61 5.88 -31.82
C PHE A 213 9.43 5.23 -30.72
N PRO A 214 9.28 5.66 -29.46
CA PRO A 214 9.78 4.89 -28.32
C PRO A 214 9.06 3.54 -28.29
N VAL A 215 9.84 2.47 -28.36
CA VAL A 215 9.35 1.09 -28.32
C VAL A 215 9.00 0.71 -26.89
#